data_f405540093bdabb544ef8194d0abcbc6
#
_entry.id   f405540093bdabb544ef8194d0abcbc6
#
_cell.length_a   1.000
_cell.length_b   1.000
_cell.length_c   1.000
_cell.angle_alpha   90.00
_cell.angle_beta   90.00
_cell.angle_gamma   90.00
#
_symmetry.space_group_name_H-M   'P 1'
#
loop_
_entity.id
_entity.type
_entity.pdbx_description
1 polymer ?
#
loop_
_entity_poly.entity_id
_entity_poly.type
_entity_poly.pdbx_seq_one_letter_code
_entity_poly.pdbx_strand_id
1 'polypeptide(L)'
;MESLTSPSSSTSPSTETFPRSSLITVPMSSERPNPRYGIYAVFSYKEHMDDDSISCVMGCYDPLINTWSHECFVPGMNDNHILKGFAMVSVGTSIYLVGGSVYRKEKVKENGARHTEVGVEVRSLVLRYDVVTKEWSTCAPLITPRHDFACSVCDNKIYVAGGQTTIDGAIGISSAEVYDVLRNEWTPLPFMSIVRYKCVGVTYQKKFHVIGGFTYSGNKMPFMDRCSAEVYDVEKGKWDHVRGMWQLDVPPNQIVVIDNKLISSGDCLNVWKGQIETYDRNLNLWFPLEGSRKENLLPIACTSDGNDRGSSEPLQRICLTMASIETYLYFLAGYRIAGDHSSCCTMSMVHRFDTSATNNQWETFEPMQVEGERELCSHCCVVQLP
;
A
#
# COMPACT_ATOMS: atom_id res chain seq x y z
N MET A 1 -95.61 -19.42 -12.65
CA MET A 1 -96.68 -18.45 -12.91
C MET A 1 -95.98 -17.10 -13.01
N GLU A 2 -95.71 -16.74 -14.17
CA GLU A 2 -96.32 -15.57 -14.84
C GLU A 2 -95.85 -14.25 -14.26
N SER A 3 -95.41 -13.24 -14.93
CA SER A 3 -95.32 -12.92 -16.34
C SER A 3 -94.92 -11.43 -16.38
N LEU A 4 -94.09 -11.04 -17.36
CA LEU A 4 -94.23 -9.83 -18.20
C LEU A 4 -94.39 -8.46 -17.46
N THR A 5 -93.65 -7.41 -17.79
CA THR A 5 -93.50 -6.67 -19.03
C THR A 5 -92.52 -5.52 -18.88
N SER A 6 -91.77 -5.25 -19.91
CA SER A 6 -91.20 -3.93 -20.27
C SER A 6 -92.30 -2.95 -20.71
N PRO A 7 -92.11 -1.62 -21.04
CA PRO A 7 -90.89 -0.98 -21.59
C PRO A 7 -90.68 0.51 -21.18
N SER A 8 -89.69 1.09 -21.74
CA SER A 8 -89.52 2.41 -22.36
C SER A 8 -88.51 3.40 -21.80
N SER A 9 -87.53 3.61 -22.55
CA SER A 9 -86.95 4.82 -23.18
C SER A 9 -86.71 6.06 -22.30
N SER A 10 -85.46 6.48 -22.22
CA SER A 10 -85.02 7.78 -22.74
C SER A 10 -83.58 8.13 -22.43
N THR A 11 -82.89 8.53 -23.46
CA THR A 11 -81.87 9.58 -23.59
C THR A 11 -80.57 9.52 -22.73
N SER A 12 -79.52 9.32 -23.47
CA SER A 12 -78.07 9.58 -23.12
C SER A 12 -77.80 11.05 -22.82
N PRO A 13 -76.75 11.28 -22.03
CA PRO A 13 -75.75 12.21 -22.50
C PRO A 13 -74.35 11.64 -22.56
N SER A 14 -73.64 12.03 -23.61
CA SER A 14 -72.26 11.87 -23.94
C SER A 14 -71.31 12.08 -22.71
N THR A 15 -70.45 11.09 -22.42
CA THR A 15 -69.28 11.25 -21.53
C THR A 15 -68.02 11.15 -22.36
N GLU A 16 -67.29 12.22 -22.35
CA GLU A 16 -65.95 12.36 -22.94
C GLU A 16 -65.00 11.35 -22.36
N THR A 17 -64.35 10.57 -23.24
CA THR A 17 -63.24 9.66 -22.92
C THR A 17 -61.95 10.46 -22.76
N PHE A 18 -61.46 10.58 -21.54
CA PHE A 18 -60.08 11.01 -21.28
C PHE A 18 -59.14 9.85 -21.65
N PRO A 19 -58.00 10.15 -22.32
CA PRO A 19 -57.02 9.12 -22.64
C PRO A 19 -56.32 8.65 -21.37
N ARG A 20 -56.29 7.32 -21.18
CA ARG A 20 -55.46 6.67 -20.17
C ARG A 20 -53.99 7.03 -20.35
N SER A 21 -53.45 7.79 -19.43
CA SER A 21 -52.03 8.02 -19.25
C SER A 21 -51.33 6.69 -19.05
N SER A 22 -50.59 6.23 -20.04
CA SER A 22 -49.68 5.10 -19.91
C SER A 22 -48.57 5.50 -18.94
N LEU A 23 -48.58 4.92 -17.75
CA LEU A 23 -47.47 4.95 -16.85
C LEU A 23 -46.27 4.27 -17.55
N ILE A 24 -45.36 5.09 -18.06
CA ILE A 24 -44.04 4.64 -18.48
C ILE A 24 -43.33 4.23 -17.17
N THR A 25 -43.27 2.94 -16.88
CA THR A 25 -42.39 2.37 -15.90
C THR A 25 -40.98 2.50 -16.45
N VAL A 26 -40.27 3.53 -16.01
CA VAL A 26 -38.83 3.62 -16.21
C VAL A 26 -38.22 2.48 -15.39
N PRO A 27 -37.50 1.53 -15.97
CA PRO A 27 -36.76 0.56 -15.19
C PRO A 27 -35.70 1.34 -14.40
N MET A 28 -35.83 1.43 -13.09
CA MET A 28 -34.74 1.80 -12.23
C MET A 28 -33.69 0.70 -12.36
N SER A 29 -32.73 0.89 -13.26
CA SER A 29 -31.48 0.18 -13.18
C SER A 29 -30.85 0.58 -11.84
N SER A 30 -30.91 -0.29 -10.88
CA SER A 30 -30.13 -0.17 -9.65
C SER A 30 -28.66 -0.42 -10.03
N GLU A 31 -28.01 0.52 -10.66
CA GLU A 31 -26.58 0.56 -10.73
C GLU A 31 -26.10 0.71 -9.29
N ARG A 32 -25.54 -0.36 -8.75
CA ARG A 32 -24.82 -0.26 -7.47
C ARG A 32 -23.73 0.77 -7.69
N PRO A 33 -23.59 1.77 -6.82
CA PRO A 33 -22.53 2.73 -6.96
C PRO A 33 -21.20 1.95 -6.99
N ASN A 34 -20.33 2.29 -7.92
CA ASN A 34 -19.01 1.69 -8.00
C ASN A 34 -18.31 1.84 -6.63
N PRO A 35 -17.67 0.80 -6.14
CA PRO A 35 -17.00 0.86 -4.85
C PRO A 35 -15.93 1.95 -4.89
N ARG A 36 -15.92 2.80 -3.87
CA ARG A 36 -14.91 3.85 -3.72
C ARG A 36 -13.75 3.32 -2.89
N TYR A 37 -12.53 3.62 -3.29
CA TYR A 37 -11.32 3.20 -2.60
C TYR A 37 -10.46 4.40 -2.23
N GLY A 38 -9.76 4.29 -1.09
CA GLY A 38 -8.69 5.19 -0.70
C GLY A 38 -7.38 4.43 -0.56
N ILE A 39 -6.28 5.00 -1.06
CA ILE A 39 -4.92 4.48 -0.84
C ILE A 39 -4.28 5.33 0.25
N TYR A 40 -4.03 4.74 1.40
CA TYR A 40 -3.45 5.42 2.56
C TYR A 40 -1.96 5.15 2.64
N ALA A 41 -1.19 6.20 2.93
CA ALA A 41 0.25 6.12 3.11
C ALA A 41 0.72 7.07 4.21
N VAL A 42 1.86 6.76 4.82
CA VAL A 42 2.47 7.57 5.87
C VAL A 42 3.66 8.33 5.30
N PHE A 43 3.76 9.60 5.64
CA PHE A 43 4.81 10.53 5.21
C PHE A 43 5.50 11.16 6.41
N SER A 44 6.80 11.43 6.28
CA SER A 44 7.44 12.47 7.05
C SER A 44 7.12 13.81 6.37
N TYR A 45 6.62 14.77 7.13
CA TYR A 45 6.10 16.03 6.64
C TYR A 45 6.80 17.21 7.32
N LYS A 46 7.25 18.17 6.52
CA LYS A 46 7.83 19.43 6.93
C LYS A 46 7.00 20.56 6.35
N GLU A 47 6.36 21.38 7.18
CA GLU A 47 5.36 22.35 6.76
C GLU A 47 5.98 23.54 6.02
N HIS A 48 7.06 24.08 6.54
CA HIS A 48 7.79 25.21 5.92
C HIS A 48 9.26 24.89 5.77
N MET A 49 9.90 25.44 4.74
CA MET A 49 11.35 25.26 4.51
C MET A 49 12.20 25.77 5.68
N ASP A 50 11.73 26.82 6.37
CA ASP A 50 12.40 27.43 7.52
C ASP A 50 12.07 26.75 8.85
N ASP A 51 11.04 25.92 8.91
CA ASP A 51 10.69 25.13 10.08
C ASP A 51 11.55 23.86 10.12
N ASP A 52 12.19 23.63 11.25
CA ASP A 52 13.03 22.44 11.46
C ASP A 52 12.22 21.24 11.97
N SER A 53 10.92 21.44 12.25
CA SER A 53 10.08 20.39 12.78
C SER A 53 9.60 19.46 11.65
N ILE A 54 9.81 18.16 11.84
CA ILE A 54 9.33 17.10 10.95
C ILE A 54 8.29 16.30 11.71
N SER A 55 7.11 16.19 11.13
CA SER A 55 5.99 15.42 11.68
C SER A 55 5.73 14.16 10.88
N CYS A 56 5.14 13.16 11.51
CA CYS A 56 4.71 11.94 10.84
C CYS A 56 3.20 12.02 10.58
N VAL A 57 2.80 12.03 9.30
CA VAL A 57 1.41 12.23 8.88
C VAL A 57 0.92 11.10 8.01
N MET A 58 -0.36 10.78 8.11
CA MET A 58 -1.02 9.86 7.20
C MET A 58 -1.84 10.65 6.19
N GLY A 59 -1.66 10.36 4.90
CA GLY A 59 -2.44 10.91 3.80
C GLY A 59 -3.26 9.84 3.11
N CYS A 60 -4.33 10.25 2.45
CA CYS A 60 -5.18 9.42 1.61
C CYS A 60 -5.15 9.92 0.16
N TYR A 61 -4.86 9.03 -0.76
CA TYR A 61 -5.01 9.26 -2.20
C TYR A 61 -6.35 8.69 -2.67
N ASP A 62 -7.14 9.54 -3.31
CA ASP A 62 -8.39 9.15 -3.96
C ASP A 62 -8.15 8.87 -5.45
N PRO A 63 -8.21 7.60 -5.89
CA PRO A 63 -7.95 7.23 -7.28
C PRO A 63 -8.97 7.76 -8.30
N LEU A 64 -10.19 8.10 -7.86
CA LEU A 64 -11.25 8.56 -8.76
C LEU A 64 -11.04 10.00 -9.22
N ILE A 65 -10.54 10.84 -8.33
CA ILE A 65 -10.34 12.28 -8.60
C ILE A 65 -8.86 12.67 -8.64
N ASN A 66 -7.96 11.67 -8.52
CA ASN A 66 -6.51 11.86 -8.55
C ASN A 66 -6.03 12.96 -7.58
N THR A 67 -6.45 12.87 -6.32
CA THR A 67 -6.09 13.86 -5.31
C THR A 67 -5.61 13.21 -4.02
N TRP A 68 -4.70 13.89 -3.34
CA TRP A 68 -4.29 13.57 -1.99
C TRP A 68 -5.05 14.43 -0.99
N SER A 69 -5.48 13.85 0.11
CA SER A 69 -5.94 14.56 1.30
C SER A 69 -4.98 14.27 2.47
N HIS A 70 -4.79 15.29 3.30
CA HIS A 70 -4.12 15.14 4.58
C HIS A 70 -5.14 14.62 5.58
N GLU A 71 -4.94 13.41 6.11
CA GLU A 71 -5.91 12.84 7.06
C GLU A 71 -5.58 13.23 8.51
N CYS A 72 -4.39 12.87 9.01
CA CYS A 72 -4.06 13.12 10.41
C CYS A 72 -2.58 12.85 10.73
N PHE A 73 -2.15 13.37 11.89
CA PHE A 73 -0.85 13.01 12.48
C PHE A 73 -0.90 11.60 13.06
N VAL A 74 0.24 10.89 12.95
CA VAL A 74 0.41 9.56 13.57
C VAL A 74 0.66 9.74 15.07
N PRO A 75 -0.18 9.16 15.95
CA PRO A 75 -0.03 9.32 17.40
C PRO A 75 1.27 8.75 17.95
N GLY A 76 1.77 9.34 19.02
CA GLY A 76 2.96 8.87 19.71
C GLY A 76 4.27 9.12 18.96
N MET A 77 4.25 10.00 17.95
CA MET A 77 5.43 10.53 17.28
C MET A 77 5.72 11.93 17.82
N ASN A 78 6.95 12.15 18.26
CA ASN A 78 7.44 13.48 18.64
C ASN A 78 7.96 14.22 17.41
N ASP A 79 8.13 15.53 17.52
CA ASP A 79 8.76 16.31 16.46
C ASP A 79 10.15 15.76 16.11
N ASN A 80 10.49 15.82 14.85
CA ASN A 80 11.74 15.30 14.28
C ASN A 80 11.91 13.78 14.40
N HIS A 81 10.84 13.04 14.74
CA HIS A 81 10.84 11.59 14.71
C HIS A 81 10.15 11.06 13.45
N ILE A 82 10.75 10.06 12.84
CA ILE A 82 10.22 9.35 11.68
C ILE A 82 10.06 7.86 11.99
N LEU A 83 9.00 7.27 11.46
CA LEU A 83 8.73 5.83 11.59
C LEU A 83 9.18 5.11 10.33
N LYS A 84 9.99 4.06 10.47
CA LYS A 84 10.49 3.23 9.36
C LYS A 84 10.29 1.74 9.63
N GLY A 85 10.25 0.94 8.55
CA GLY A 85 10.18 -0.51 8.65
C GLY A 85 8.93 -1.04 9.37
N PHE A 86 7.89 -0.20 9.52
CA PHE A 86 6.58 -0.61 10.03
C PHE A 86 5.77 -1.28 8.92
N ALA A 87 4.74 -2.03 9.29
CA ALA A 87 3.76 -2.52 8.34
C ALA A 87 2.47 -1.70 8.43
N MET A 88 1.83 -1.50 7.28
CA MET A 88 0.54 -0.84 7.16
C MET A 88 -0.41 -1.75 6.40
N VAL A 89 -1.50 -2.15 7.05
CA VAL A 89 -2.50 -3.06 6.48
C VAL A 89 -3.92 -2.59 6.84
N SER A 90 -4.90 -3.02 6.07
CA SER A 90 -6.31 -2.71 6.31
C SER A 90 -7.13 -3.96 6.61
N VAL A 91 -8.07 -3.85 7.54
CA VAL A 91 -9.11 -4.84 7.82
C VAL A 91 -10.45 -4.12 7.88
N GLY A 92 -11.32 -4.37 6.91
CA GLY A 92 -12.56 -3.61 6.75
C GLY A 92 -12.26 -2.11 6.52
N THR A 93 -12.87 -1.26 7.33
CA THR A 93 -12.66 0.21 7.32
C THR A 93 -11.55 0.67 8.27
N SER A 94 -10.80 -0.24 8.86
CA SER A 94 -9.73 0.09 9.81
C SER A 94 -8.36 -0.14 9.21
N ILE A 95 -7.46 0.81 9.43
CA ILE A 95 -6.04 0.76 9.05
C ILE A 95 -5.24 0.45 10.31
N TYR A 96 -4.28 -0.47 10.18
CA TYR A 96 -3.38 -0.86 11.26
C TYR A 96 -1.95 -0.47 10.91
N LEU A 97 -1.31 0.33 11.76
CA LEU A 97 0.13 0.57 11.74
C LEU A 97 0.76 -0.35 12.79
N VAL A 98 1.63 -1.24 12.35
CA VAL A 98 2.16 -2.33 13.18
C VAL A 98 3.68 -2.18 13.31
N GLY A 99 4.17 -2.11 14.54
CA GLY A 99 5.61 -2.12 14.85
C GLY A 99 6.40 -0.99 14.20
N GLY A 100 7.59 -1.32 13.71
CA GLY A 100 8.52 -0.38 13.09
C GLY A 100 9.61 0.11 14.03
N SER A 101 10.50 0.93 13.52
CA SER A 101 11.57 1.59 14.25
C SER A 101 11.46 3.11 14.14
N VAL A 102 11.76 3.79 15.24
CA VAL A 102 11.75 5.25 15.33
C VAL A 102 13.16 5.76 15.19
N TYR A 103 13.33 6.73 14.31
CA TYR A 103 14.57 7.47 14.13
C TYR A 103 14.31 8.95 14.40
N ARG A 104 15.31 9.62 14.99
CA ARG A 104 15.31 11.07 15.16
C ARG A 104 16.19 11.70 14.08
N LYS A 105 15.67 12.68 13.36
CA LYS A 105 16.45 13.49 12.41
C LYS A 105 17.17 14.59 13.18
N GLU A 106 18.51 14.61 13.10
CA GLU A 106 19.38 15.63 13.72
C GLU A 106 20.11 16.41 12.64
N LYS A 107 20.21 17.73 12.81
CA LYS A 107 21.02 18.58 11.94
C LYS A 107 22.51 18.32 12.18
N VAL A 108 23.26 18.11 11.11
CA VAL A 108 24.72 18.08 11.18
C VAL A 108 25.24 19.52 11.17
N LYS A 109 25.96 19.91 12.22
CA LYS A 109 26.48 21.27 12.39
C LYS A 109 27.58 21.66 11.38
N GLU A 110 28.15 20.70 10.66
CA GLU A 110 29.22 20.93 9.67
C GLU A 110 28.63 20.82 8.27
N ASN A 111 28.41 21.96 7.61
CA ASN A 111 27.89 22.12 6.23
C ASN A 111 26.37 22.18 6.00
N GLY A 112 25.57 22.57 6.95
CA GLY A 112 24.27 23.24 6.74
C GLY A 112 23.11 22.50 6.10
N ALA A 113 23.26 21.38 5.42
CA ALA A 113 22.20 20.78 4.60
C ALA A 113 21.96 19.28 4.78
N ARG A 114 22.64 18.60 5.70
CA ARG A 114 22.42 17.16 5.91
C ARG A 114 21.85 16.89 7.29
N HIS A 115 20.70 16.19 7.29
CA HIS A 115 20.18 15.56 8.49
C HIS A 115 20.79 14.16 8.62
N THR A 116 21.24 13.79 9.83
CA THR A 116 21.55 12.42 10.20
C THR A 116 20.36 11.81 10.92
N GLU A 117 20.13 10.53 10.69
CA GLU A 117 19.09 9.77 11.38
C GLU A 117 19.72 8.96 12.48
N VAL A 118 19.29 9.21 13.71
CA VAL A 118 19.73 8.47 14.89
C VAL A 118 18.60 7.54 15.32
N GLY A 119 18.90 6.25 15.40
CA GLY A 119 17.93 5.25 15.86
C GLY A 119 17.55 5.47 17.32
N VAL A 120 16.27 5.39 17.64
CA VAL A 120 15.73 5.62 18.98
C VAL A 120 15.25 4.31 19.59
N GLU A 121 14.32 3.64 18.94
CA GLU A 121 13.71 2.41 19.45
C GLU A 121 13.08 1.55 18.35
N VAL A 122 12.93 0.26 18.62
CA VAL A 122 12.07 -0.66 17.87
C VAL A 122 10.77 -0.84 18.64
N ARG A 123 9.64 -0.64 17.97
CA ARG A 123 8.32 -0.62 18.62
C ARG A 123 7.58 -1.95 18.54
N SER A 124 6.87 -2.25 19.63
CA SER A 124 5.79 -3.25 19.65
C SER A 124 4.42 -2.60 19.43
N LEU A 125 4.34 -1.27 19.35
CA LEU A 125 3.10 -0.52 19.26
C LEU A 125 2.30 -0.90 18.02
N VAL A 126 0.97 -1.04 18.21
CA VAL A 126 0.00 -1.25 17.15
C VAL A 126 -1.07 -0.18 17.27
N LEU A 127 -1.19 0.64 16.24
CA LEU A 127 -2.19 1.71 16.14
C LEU A 127 -3.26 1.31 15.14
N ARG A 128 -4.50 1.59 15.46
CA ARG A 128 -5.66 1.44 14.57
C ARG A 128 -6.26 2.80 14.27
N TYR A 129 -6.44 3.11 12.99
CA TYR A 129 -7.20 4.25 12.50
C TYR A 129 -8.48 3.77 11.85
N ASP A 130 -9.61 4.28 12.28
CA ASP A 130 -10.90 4.02 11.66
C ASP A 130 -11.22 5.13 10.65
N VAL A 131 -11.33 4.78 9.36
CA VAL A 131 -11.51 5.77 8.29
C VAL A 131 -12.90 6.43 8.31
N VAL A 132 -13.86 5.81 8.99
CA VAL A 132 -15.24 6.34 9.10
C VAL A 132 -15.34 7.38 10.22
N THR A 133 -14.85 7.03 11.40
CA THR A 133 -14.86 7.94 12.56
C THR A 133 -13.70 8.92 12.55
N LYS A 134 -12.65 8.64 11.76
CA LYS A 134 -11.39 9.40 11.71
C LYS A 134 -10.65 9.43 13.04
N GLU A 135 -10.77 8.37 13.81
CA GLU A 135 -10.19 8.28 15.15
C GLU A 135 -9.09 7.21 15.23
N TRP A 136 -8.05 7.54 15.99
CA TRP A 136 -7.01 6.60 16.35
C TRP A 136 -7.34 5.88 17.66
N SER A 137 -6.96 4.61 17.71
CA SER A 137 -6.98 3.82 18.94
C SER A 137 -5.72 2.95 19.01
N THR A 138 -5.33 2.60 20.25
CA THR A 138 -4.21 1.69 20.49
C THR A 138 -4.74 0.27 20.64
N CYS A 139 -4.11 -0.66 19.94
CA CYS A 139 -4.39 -2.09 20.05
C CYS A 139 -3.39 -2.81 20.96
N ALA A 140 -3.64 -4.07 21.26
CA ALA A 140 -2.68 -4.92 21.94
C ALA A 140 -1.33 -4.89 21.20
N PRO A 141 -0.21 -4.68 21.91
CA PRO A 141 1.10 -4.59 21.29
C PRO A 141 1.58 -5.95 20.79
N LEU A 142 2.48 -5.96 19.81
CA LEU A 142 3.23 -7.14 19.39
C LEU A 142 3.90 -7.81 20.60
N ILE A 143 3.93 -9.13 20.63
CA ILE A 143 4.68 -9.90 21.64
C ILE A 143 6.17 -9.63 21.47
N THR A 144 6.65 -9.57 20.22
CA THR A 144 8.05 -9.27 19.89
C THR A 144 8.12 -7.95 19.11
N PRO A 145 8.78 -6.89 19.64
CA PRO A 145 9.01 -5.66 18.88
C PRO A 145 9.77 -5.98 17.60
N ARG A 146 9.35 -5.42 16.47
CA ARG A 146 9.98 -5.72 15.19
C ARG A 146 9.84 -4.60 14.17
N HIS A 147 10.83 -4.51 13.28
CA HIS A 147 10.80 -3.68 12.09
C HIS A 147 11.30 -4.47 10.87
N ASP A 148 11.05 -4.00 9.65
CA ASP A 148 11.46 -4.66 8.40
C ASP A 148 11.01 -6.13 8.32
N PHE A 149 9.78 -6.41 8.68
CA PHE A 149 9.17 -7.73 8.77
C PHE A 149 8.09 -7.95 7.71
N ALA A 150 7.75 -9.19 7.44
CA ALA A 150 6.62 -9.58 6.60
C ALA A 150 5.30 -9.39 7.34
N CYS A 151 4.32 -8.75 6.68
CA CYS A 151 2.97 -8.57 7.22
C CYS A 151 1.93 -8.75 6.12
N SER A 152 0.83 -9.43 6.45
CA SER A 152 -0.33 -9.54 5.55
C SER A 152 -1.60 -9.87 6.33
N VAL A 153 -2.75 -9.64 5.71
CA VAL A 153 -4.07 -9.96 6.26
C VAL A 153 -4.62 -11.21 5.62
N CYS A 154 -5.05 -12.16 6.43
CA CYS A 154 -5.76 -13.37 5.99
C CYS A 154 -6.94 -13.64 6.93
N ASP A 155 -8.14 -13.82 6.38
CA ASP A 155 -9.37 -14.12 7.15
C ASP A 155 -9.59 -13.16 8.35
N ASN A 156 -9.46 -11.83 8.08
CA ASN A 156 -9.59 -10.76 9.08
C ASN A 156 -8.60 -10.85 10.26
N LYS A 157 -7.50 -11.57 10.09
CA LYS A 157 -6.39 -11.61 11.04
C LYS A 157 -5.13 -11.05 10.40
N ILE A 158 -4.29 -10.38 11.21
CA ILE A 158 -3.03 -9.81 10.76
C ILE A 158 -1.90 -10.77 11.14
N TYR A 159 -1.16 -11.24 10.14
CA TYR A 159 -0.02 -12.13 10.30
C TYR A 159 1.26 -11.35 10.15
N VAL A 160 2.21 -11.57 11.05
CA VAL A 160 3.55 -10.99 10.99
C VAL A 160 4.62 -12.05 11.21
N ALA A 161 5.74 -11.93 10.49
CA ALA A 161 6.84 -12.89 10.61
C ALA A 161 8.19 -12.24 10.27
N GLY A 162 9.23 -12.69 10.93
CA GLY A 162 10.58 -12.18 10.71
C GLY A 162 10.78 -10.76 11.19
N GLY A 163 11.70 -10.04 10.55
CA GLY A 163 12.10 -8.69 10.92
C GLY A 163 13.31 -8.66 11.83
N GLN A 164 13.56 -7.50 12.43
CA GLN A 164 14.65 -7.22 13.35
C GLN A 164 14.10 -6.63 14.65
N THR A 165 14.72 -6.95 15.77
CA THR A 165 14.32 -6.48 17.11
C THR A 165 15.19 -5.34 17.63
N THR A 166 16.27 -5.03 16.93
CA THR A 166 17.24 -3.99 17.29
C THR A 166 17.52 -3.11 16.08
N ILE A 167 17.84 -1.84 16.29
CA ILE A 167 18.22 -0.90 15.24
C ILE A 167 19.64 -1.21 14.75
N ASP A 168 20.52 -1.53 15.71
CA ASP A 168 21.93 -1.82 15.44
C ASP A 168 22.11 -3.31 15.13
N GLY A 169 22.70 -3.59 13.99
CA GLY A 169 23.00 -4.95 13.56
C GLY A 169 21.95 -5.53 12.58
N ALA A 170 22.46 -6.28 11.62
CA ALA A 170 21.65 -6.90 10.57
C ALA A 170 21.25 -8.32 10.98
N ILE A 171 20.57 -8.48 12.12
CA ILE A 171 20.19 -9.80 12.66
C ILE A 171 18.67 -9.95 12.53
N GLY A 172 18.26 -10.88 11.65
CA GLY A 172 16.86 -11.26 11.51
C GLY A 172 16.37 -12.20 12.59
N ILE A 173 15.06 -12.35 12.70
CA ILE A 173 14.39 -13.32 13.57
C ILE A 173 13.51 -14.27 12.74
N SER A 174 13.19 -15.44 13.32
CA SER A 174 12.29 -16.44 12.72
C SER A 174 10.92 -16.50 13.40
N SER A 175 10.70 -15.70 14.44
CA SER A 175 9.41 -15.66 15.14
C SER A 175 8.31 -15.09 14.29
N ALA A 176 7.10 -15.61 14.49
CA ALA A 176 5.87 -15.15 13.84
C ALA A 176 4.74 -15.08 14.86
N GLU A 177 3.78 -14.22 14.61
CA GLU A 177 2.59 -14.02 15.46
C GLU A 177 1.39 -13.63 14.60
N VAL A 178 0.21 -13.90 15.13
CA VAL A 178 -1.06 -13.52 14.49
C VAL A 178 -1.90 -12.69 15.44
N TYR A 179 -2.48 -11.63 14.92
CA TYR A 179 -3.40 -10.76 15.64
C TYR A 179 -4.85 -11.08 15.26
N ASP A 180 -5.65 -11.36 16.27
CA ASP A 180 -7.08 -11.48 16.14
C ASP A 180 -7.74 -10.12 16.39
N VAL A 181 -8.27 -9.52 15.33
CA VAL A 181 -8.86 -8.16 15.37
C VAL A 181 -10.07 -8.11 16.31
N LEU A 182 -10.86 -9.18 16.39
CA LEU A 182 -12.06 -9.20 17.23
C LEU A 182 -11.74 -9.34 18.71
N ARG A 183 -10.67 -10.08 19.04
CA ARG A 183 -10.23 -10.30 20.41
C ARG A 183 -9.25 -9.24 20.91
N ASN A 184 -8.68 -8.45 20.01
CA ASN A 184 -7.58 -7.54 20.31
C ASN A 184 -6.40 -8.25 20.99
N GLU A 185 -5.95 -9.38 20.43
CA GLU A 185 -4.96 -10.25 21.05
C GLU A 185 -3.97 -10.80 20.02
N TRP A 186 -2.68 -10.83 20.36
CA TRP A 186 -1.63 -11.52 19.59
C TRP A 186 -1.40 -12.93 20.12
N THR A 187 -1.28 -13.88 19.21
CA THR A 187 -0.94 -15.27 19.50
C THR A 187 0.33 -15.66 18.77
N PRO A 188 1.34 -16.27 19.43
CA PRO A 188 2.53 -16.72 18.75
C PRO A 188 2.21 -17.87 17.79
N LEU A 189 2.90 -17.87 16.66
CA LEU A 189 2.89 -18.95 15.66
C LEU A 189 4.17 -19.78 15.78
N PRO A 190 4.22 -20.99 15.20
CA PRO A 190 5.46 -21.73 15.04
C PRO A 190 6.55 -20.87 14.37
N PHE A 191 7.80 -21.10 14.74
CA PHE A 191 8.92 -20.40 14.12
C PHE A 191 9.08 -20.80 12.65
N MET A 192 9.48 -19.84 11.83
CA MET A 192 9.99 -20.12 10.49
C MET A 192 11.30 -20.95 10.58
N SER A 193 11.64 -21.68 9.54
CA SER A 193 12.88 -22.44 9.47
C SER A 193 14.12 -21.55 9.29
N ILE A 194 13.93 -20.35 8.72
CA ILE A 194 15.01 -19.41 8.38
C ILE A 194 14.73 -18.04 9.02
N VAL A 195 15.75 -17.44 9.63
CA VAL A 195 15.70 -16.05 10.08
C VAL A 195 15.66 -15.12 8.89
N ARG A 196 14.76 -14.10 8.89
CA ARG A 196 14.59 -13.18 7.76
C ARG A 196 14.27 -11.78 8.24
N TYR A 197 14.82 -10.77 7.53
CA TYR A 197 14.41 -9.38 7.67
C TYR A 197 14.38 -8.70 6.29
N LYS A 198 13.66 -7.59 6.15
CA LYS A 198 13.29 -6.97 4.87
C LYS A 198 12.64 -7.96 3.91
N CYS A 199 11.85 -8.88 4.46
CA CYS A 199 11.05 -9.82 3.71
C CYS A 199 9.65 -9.27 3.46
N VAL A 200 9.03 -9.69 2.37
CA VAL A 200 7.67 -9.27 2.01
C VAL A 200 6.66 -10.31 2.45
N GLY A 201 5.60 -9.83 3.12
CA GLY A 201 4.44 -10.64 3.49
C GLY A 201 3.30 -10.46 2.50
N VAL A 202 2.71 -11.55 2.03
CA VAL A 202 1.53 -11.52 1.17
C VAL A 202 0.62 -12.72 1.44
N THR A 203 -0.69 -12.47 1.46
CA THR A 203 -1.68 -13.56 1.51
C THR A 203 -2.04 -13.97 0.09
N TYR A 204 -1.73 -15.22 -0.22
CA TYR A 204 -2.01 -15.83 -1.52
C TYR A 204 -2.58 -17.23 -1.33
N GLN A 205 -3.72 -17.51 -1.99
CA GLN A 205 -4.44 -18.79 -1.85
C GLN A 205 -4.70 -19.18 -0.39
N LYS A 206 -5.17 -18.23 0.42
CA LYS A 206 -5.47 -18.38 1.86
C LYS A 206 -4.26 -18.81 2.71
N LYS A 207 -3.06 -18.59 2.24
CA LYS A 207 -1.82 -18.87 2.97
C LYS A 207 -1.01 -17.59 3.12
N PHE A 208 -0.33 -17.45 4.25
CA PHE A 208 0.58 -16.35 4.49
C PHE A 208 1.97 -16.71 3.96
N HIS A 209 2.42 -15.97 2.95
CA HIS A 209 3.73 -16.13 2.32
C HIS A 209 4.70 -15.09 2.85
N VAL A 210 5.88 -15.52 3.23
CA VAL A 210 7.03 -14.69 3.61
C VAL A 210 8.11 -14.89 2.55
N ILE A 211 8.30 -13.90 1.67
CA ILE A 211 9.08 -14.05 0.45
C ILE A 211 10.39 -13.26 0.56
N GLY A 212 11.50 -13.90 0.22
CA GLY A 212 12.82 -13.28 0.17
C GLY A 212 13.32 -12.84 1.54
N GLY A 213 13.97 -11.68 1.57
CA GLY A 213 14.56 -11.12 2.78
C GLY A 213 16.04 -11.44 2.91
N PHE A 214 16.74 -10.62 3.72
CA PHE A 214 18.08 -10.92 4.12
C PHE A 214 18.07 -11.97 5.24
N THR A 215 19.01 -12.88 5.17
CA THR A 215 19.26 -13.90 6.19
C THR A 215 20.66 -13.67 6.71
N TYR A 216 20.83 -13.38 8.00
CA TYR A 216 22.13 -13.32 8.62
C TYR A 216 22.28 -14.47 9.61
N SER A 217 23.28 -15.26 9.37
CA SER A 217 23.82 -16.22 10.34
C SER A 217 25.34 -16.24 10.16
N GLY A 218 26.01 -15.52 10.98
CA GLY A 218 27.40 -15.32 11.32
C GLY A 218 28.57 -15.89 10.48
N ASN A 219 28.40 -16.83 9.61
CA ASN A 219 29.44 -17.35 8.70
C ASN A 219 28.78 -18.18 7.58
N LYS A 220 28.68 -17.60 6.39
CA LYS A 220 28.34 -18.27 5.13
C LYS A 220 26.96 -18.95 5.09
N MET A 221 25.89 -18.17 4.99
CA MET A 221 24.60 -18.74 4.57
C MET A 221 24.61 -19.02 3.06
N PRO A 222 24.07 -20.17 2.65
CA PRO A 222 23.90 -20.46 1.22
C PRO A 222 22.99 -19.40 0.56
N PHE A 223 23.37 -18.90 -0.61
CA PHE A 223 22.59 -18.04 -1.49
C PHE A 223 21.12 -18.53 -1.63
N MET A 224 20.93 -19.84 -1.64
CA MET A 224 19.63 -20.50 -1.81
C MET A 224 18.56 -20.11 -0.75
N ASP A 225 18.98 -19.71 0.45
CA ASP A 225 18.02 -19.38 1.51
C ASP A 225 17.39 -18.00 1.32
N ARG A 226 18.13 -17.05 0.72
CA ARG A 226 17.61 -15.72 0.38
C ARG A 226 16.64 -15.78 -0.78
N CYS A 227 16.86 -16.70 -1.72
CA CYS A 227 16.04 -16.93 -2.89
C CYS A 227 14.86 -17.87 -2.61
N SER A 228 14.31 -17.83 -1.41
CA SER A 228 13.23 -18.72 -1.00
C SER A 228 12.09 -17.96 -0.34
N ALA A 229 11.00 -18.68 -0.10
CA ALA A 229 9.89 -18.23 0.71
C ALA A 229 9.54 -19.26 1.76
N GLU A 230 8.88 -18.83 2.82
CA GLU A 230 8.18 -19.69 3.76
C GLU A 230 6.69 -19.40 3.71
N VAL A 231 5.89 -20.44 3.68
CA VAL A 231 4.45 -20.35 3.49
C VAL A 231 3.76 -20.98 4.68
N TYR A 232 3.04 -20.15 5.43
CA TYR A 232 2.24 -20.61 6.54
C TYR A 232 0.87 -21.07 6.06
N ASP A 233 0.59 -22.35 6.24
CA ASP A 233 -0.72 -22.93 6.00
C ASP A 233 -1.60 -22.72 7.24
N VAL A 234 -2.56 -21.81 7.12
CA VAL A 234 -3.40 -21.37 8.24
C VAL A 234 -4.25 -22.53 8.78
N GLU A 235 -4.69 -23.44 7.90
CA GLU A 235 -5.53 -24.59 8.29
C GLU A 235 -4.70 -25.66 9.00
N LYS A 236 -3.46 -25.89 8.57
CA LYS A 236 -2.56 -26.90 9.14
C LYS A 236 -1.72 -26.39 10.30
N GLY A 237 -1.63 -25.09 10.50
CA GLY A 237 -0.84 -24.47 11.55
C GLY A 237 0.68 -24.68 11.41
N LYS A 238 1.21 -24.81 10.19
CA LYS A 238 2.63 -25.09 9.96
C LYS A 238 3.21 -24.32 8.77
N TRP A 239 4.52 -24.17 8.77
CA TRP A 239 5.30 -23.60 7.68
C TRP A 239 5.75 -24.67 6.69
N ASP A 240 5.67 -24.33 5.42
CA ASP A 240 6.30 -25.05 4.31
C ASP A 240 7.37 -24.17 3.68
N HIS A 241 8.57 -24.71 3.43
CA HIS A 241 9.67 -23.97 2.81
C HIS A 241 9.64 -24.16 1.29
N VAL A 242 9.59 -23.05 0.54
CA VAL A 242 9.55 -23.03 -0.94
C VAL A 242 10.85 -22.44 -1.47
N ARG A 243 11.77 -23.32 -1.89
CA ARG A 243 13.06 -22.92 -2.48
C ARG A 243 12.87 -22.30 -3.86
N GLY A 244 13.66 -21.27 -4.16
CA GLY A 244 13.67 -20.63 -5.48
C GLY A 244 12.43 -19.77 -5.77
N MET A 245 11.52 -19.57 -4.82
CA MET A 245 10.34 -18.73 -5.04
C MET A 245 10.69 -17.26 -5.31
N TRP A 246 11.84 -16.79 -4.85
CA TRP A 246 12.39 -15.49 -5.20
C TRP A 246 13.75 -15.73 -5.90
N GLN A 247 13.99 -15.06 -7.03
CA GLN A 247 15.14 -15.41 -7.89
C GLN A 247 16.37 -14.53 -7.65
N LEU A 248 16.18 -13.40 -6.93
CA LEU A 248 17.25 -12.44 -6.71
C LEU A 248 17.86 -12.60 -5.31
N ASP A 249 19.15 -12.28 -5.18
CA ASP A 249 19.86 -12.21 -3.91
C ASP A 249 19.46 -10.97 -3.06
N VAL A 250 18.72 -10.07 -3.67
CA VAL A 250 18.20 -8.85 -3.05
C VAL A 250 16.72 -9.06 -2.74
N PRO A 251 16.25 -8.65 -1.57
CA PRO A 251 14.84 -8.77 -1.21
C PRO A 251 13.91 -8.11 -2.21
N PRO A 252 12.67 -8.61 -2.39
CA PRO A 252 11.65 -7.90 -3.15
C PRO A 252 11.33 -6.56 -2.49
N ASN A 253 10.99 -5.56 -3.30
CA ASN A 253 10.52 -4.28 -2.77
C ASN A 253 9.09 -4.44 -2.21
N GLN A 254 8.17 -4.91 -3.02
CA GLN A 254 6.81 -5.23 -2.62
C GLN A 254 6.17 -6.26 -3.55
N ILE A 255 5.28 -7.06 -3.00
CA ILE A 255 4.48 -8.05 -3.74
C ILE A 255 3.01 -7.85 -3.35
N VAL A 256 2.12 -7.81 -4.34
CA VAL A 256 0.66 -7.75 -4.14
C VAL A 256 -0.02 -8.88 -4.91
N VAL A 257 -1.30 -9.10 -4.62
CA VAL A 257 -2.13 -10.05 -5.35
C VAL A 257 -3.16 -9.31 -6.18
N ILE A 258 -3.28 -9.67 -7.44
CA ILE A 258 -4.32 -9.21 -8.36
C ILE A 258 -4.76 -10.39 -9.24
N ASP A 259 -6.05 -10.60 -9.40
CA ASP A 259 -6.62 -11.72 -10.18
C ASP A 259 -5.98 -13.08 -9.86
N ASN A 260 -5.78 -13.34 -8.57
CA ASN A 260 -5.13 -14.56 -8.07
C ASN A 260 -3.73 -14.81 -8.64
N LYS A 261 -3.00 -13.75 -8.97
CA LYS A 261 -1.59 -13.76 -9.37
C LYS A 261 -0.76 -12.93 -8.41
N LEU A 262 0.45 -13.39 -8.11
CA LEU A 262 1.44 -12.58 -7.39
C LEU A 262 2.12 -11.63 -8.39
N ILE A 263 2.16 -10.36 -8.04
CA ILE A 263 2.79 -9.30 -8.83
C ILE A 263 3.85 -8.62 -7.97
N SER A 264 5.07 -8.51 -8.51
CA SER A 264 6.21 -7.85 -7.86
C SER A 264 6.58 -6.55 -8.58
N SER A 265 6.99 -5.55 -7.81
CA SER A 265 7.62 -4.33 -8.32
C SER A 265 9.15 -4.43 -8.43
N GLY A 266 9.70 -5.65 -8.42
CA GLY A 266 11.14 -5.90 -8.47
C GLY A 266 11.81 -5.86 -7.10
N ASP A 267 13.14 -5.72 -7.10
CA ASP A 267 13.94 -5.70 -5.88
C ASP A 267 13.98 -4.33 -5.19
N CYS A 268 14.37 -4.32 -3.91
CA CYS A 268 14.36 -3.11 -3.08
C CYS A 268 15.60 -2.20 -3.25
N LEU A 269 16.66 -2.64 -3.92
CA LEU A 269 17.92 -1.88 -4.07
C LEU A 269 18.05 -1.18 -5.41
N ASN A 270 17.56 -1.78 -6.48
CA ASN A 270 17.69 -1.21 -7.81
C ASN A 270 16.67 -0.10 -8.07
N VAL A 271 17.08 0.88 -8.88
CA VAL A 271 16.15 1.91 -9.34
C VAL A 271 15.05 1.27 -10.18
N TRP A 272 13.82 1.37 -9.71
CA TRP A 272 12.67 0.85 -10.43
C TRP A 272 12.50 1.57 -11.78
N LYS A 273 12.48 0.79 -12.84
CA LYS A 273 12.36 1.26 -14.23
C LYS A 273 10.97 0.99 -14.83
N GLY A 274 9.95 0.81 -13.99
CA GLY A 274 8.60 0.44 -14.43
C GLY A 274 8.42 -1.05 -14.74
N GLN A 275 9.42 -1.87 -14.46
CA GLN A 275 9.29 -3.31 -14.67
C GLN A 275 8.40 -3.91 -13.58
N ILE A 276 7.41 -4.68 -14.00
CA ILE A 276 6.52 -5.45 -13.16
C ILE A 276 6.68 -6.92 -13.53
N GLU A 277 6.71 -7.79 -12.52
CA GLU A 277 6.88 -9.23 -12.71
C GLU A 277 5.69 -9.98 -12.13
N THR A 278 5.28 -11.05 -12.77
CA THR A 278 4.26 -11.98 -12.29
C THR A 278 4.86 -13.35 -12.03
N TYR A 279 4.40 -14.01 -10.97
CA TYR A 279 4.88 -15.32 -10.58
C TYR A 279 4.08 -16.45 -11.24
N ASP A 280 4.76 -17.35 -11.92
CA ASP A 280 4.21 -18.61 -12.41
C ASP A 280 4.50 -19.72 -11.38
N ARG A 281 3.44 -20.21 -10.75
CA ARG A 281 3.54 -21.25 -9.73
C ARG A 281 4.01 -22.60 -10.26
N ASN A 282 3.65 -22.94 -11.50
CA ASN A 282 3.97 -24.25 -12.09
C ASN A 282 5.46 -24.34 -12.40
N LEU A 283 6.03 -23.22 -12.86
CA LEU A 283 7.46 -23.13 -13.19
C LEU A 283 8.29 -22.68 -11.98
N ASN A 284 7.65 -22.15 -10.93
CA ASN A 284 8.31 -21.50 -9.77
C ASN A 284 9.26 -20.38 -10.23
N LEU A 285 8.80 -19.53 -11.17
CA LEU A 285 9.58 -18.48 -11.79
C LEU A 285 8.78 -17.17 -11.87
N TRP A 286 9.48 -16.04 -11.80
CA TRP A 286 8.95 -14.71 -12.07
C TRP A 286 9.23 -14.33 -13.52
N PHE A 287 8.22 -13.77 -14.17
CA PHE A 287 8.31 -13.32 -15.57
C PHE A 287 7.90 -11.85 -15.65
N PRO A 288 8.55 -11.06 -16.52
CA PRO A 288 8.08 -9.72 -16.81
C PRO A 288 6.62 -9.75 -17.27
N LEU A 289 5.79 -8.88 -16.68
CA LEU A 289 4.42 -8.69 -17.13
C LEU A 289 4.42 -7.97 -18.48
N GLU A 290 3.68 -8.50 -19.44
CA GLU A 290 3.61 -7.93 -20.79
C GLU A 290 3.12 -6.47 -20.75
N GLY A 291 3.75 -5.58 -21.53
CA GLY A 291 3.44 -4.15 -21.53
C GLY A 291 3.96 -3.36 -20.33
N SER A 292 4.55 -4.01 -19.31
CA SER A 292 5.01 -3.32 -18.10
C SER A 292 6.27 -2.46 -18.30
N ARG A 293 7.07 -2.70 -19.34
CA ARG A 293 8.27 -1.90 -19.61
C ARG A 293 7.90 -0.55 -20.16
N LYS A 294 8.12 0.50 -19.40
CA LYS A 294 8.02 1.89 -19.84
C LYS A 294 9.39 2.55 -19.70
N GLU A 295 9.99 2.90 -20.82
CA GLU A 295 11.34 3.47 -20.86
C GLU A 295 11.45 4.85 -20.19
N ASN A 296 10.32 5.56 -19.98
CA ASN A 296 10.27 6.95 -19.49
C ASN A 296 9.25 7.13 -18.36
N LEU A 297 9.36 6.38 -17.27
CA LEU A 297 8.58 6.65 -16.04
C LEU A 297 9.17 7.77 -15.19
N LEU A 298 10.35 8.27 -15.55
CA LEU A 298 10.93 9.41 -14.89
C LEU A 298 10.13 10.68 -15.24
N PRO A 299 9.82 11.55 -14.27
CA PRO A 299 9.22 12.83 -14.55
C PRO A 299 10.09 13.55 -15.58
N ILE A 300 9.45 14.14 -16.59
CA ILE A 300 10.10 15.11 -17.45
C ILE A 300 10.64 16.18 -16.50
N ALA A 301 11.95 16.39 -16.50
CA ALA A 301 12.57 17.43 -15.68
C ALA A 301 11.73 18.69 -15.79
N CYS A 302 11.41 19.31 -14.67
CA CYS A 302 10.73 20.60 -14.64
C CYS A 302 11.57 21.57 -15.50
N THR A 303 11.18 21.72 -16.75
CA THR A 303 11.77 22.71 -17.64
C THR A 303 11.24 24.06 -17.19
N SER A 304 12.01 24.73 -16.34
CA SER A 304 11.93 26.18 -16.22
C SER A 304 12.15 26.78 -17.62
N ASP A 305 11.24 27.63 -18.01
CA ASP A 305 11.15 28.44 -19.21
C ASP A 305 12.36 28.44 -20.20
N GLY A 306 11.96 28.13 -21.44
CA GLY A 306 12.82 28.02 -22.61
C GLY A 306 13.97 29.00 -22.69
N ASN A 307 15.16 28.55 -22.53
CA ASN A 307 16.42 28.92 -23.14
C ASN A 307 17.64 28.45 -22.36
N ASP A 308 17.73 27.20 -21.96
CA ASP A 308 19.05 26.71 -21.59
C ASP A 308 19.25 25.26 -21.99
N ARG A 309 20.32 25.01 -22.70
CA ARG A 309 20.89 23.68 -22.94
C ARG A 309 21.58 23.25 -21.63
N GLY A 310 20.76 22.95 -20.60
CA GLY A 310 21.23 22.65 -19.27
C GLY A 310 20.86 21.24 -18.87
N SER A 311 21.80 20.53 -18.35
CA SER A 311 21.76 19.24 -17.69
C SER A 311 20.48 19.06 -16.87
N SER A 312 19.61 18.11 -17.27
CA SER A 312 18.54 17.61 -16.42
C SER A 312 19.17 17.03 -15.16
N GLU A 313 18.94 17.66 -14.00
CA GLU A 313 19.41 17.14 -12.74
C GLU A 313 18.85 15.73 -12.50
N PRO A 314 19.68 14.79 -12.06
CA PRO A 314 19.24 13.41 -11.89
C PRO A 314 18.25 13.33 -10.73
N LEU A 315 17.02 12.93 -11.04
CA LEU A 315 16.03 12.55 -10.04
C LEU A 315 16.42 11.24 -9.36
N GLN A 316 16.55 11.27 -8.05
CA GLN A 316 16.78 10.08 -7.25
C GLN A 316 15.47 9.59 -6.65
N ARG A 317 15.04 8.37 -6.98
CA ARG A 317 13.92 7.72 -6.28
C ARG A 317 14.37 7.34 -4.88
N ILE A 318 13.61 7.75 -3.87
CA ILE A 318 13.88 7.46 -2.46
C ILE A 318 12.97 6.39 -1.89
N CYS A 319 11.74 6.25 -2.42
CA CYS A 319 10.79 5.25 -1.98
C CYS A 319 9.86 4.83 -3.12
N LEU A 320 9.37 3.61 -3.05
CA LEU A 320 8.31 3.09 -3.90
C LEU A 320 7.43 2.15 -3.09
N THR A 321 6.12 2.36 -3.15
CA THR A 321 5.14 1.40 -2.63
C THR A 321 4.05 1.14 -3.66
N MET A 322 3.40 -0.01 -3.58
CA MET A 322 2.45 -0.49 -4.58
C MET A 322 1.16 -0.94 -3.91
N ALA A 323 0.04 -0.57 -4.52
CA ALA A 323 -1.30 -0.98 -4.11
C ALA A 323 -2.05 -1.58 -5.30
N SER A 324 -2.92 -2.57 -5.04
CA SER A 324 -3.81 -3.14 -6.05
C SER A 324 -5.26 -2.76 -5.76
N ILE A 325 -5.97 -2.27 -6.78
CA ILE A 325 -7.41 -1.98 -6.73
C ILE A 325 -8.02 -2.56 -8.00
N GLU A 326 -8.85 -3.59 -7.87
CA GLU A 326 -9.45 -4.30 -9.00
C GLU A 326 -8.37 -4.77 -10.01
N THR A 327 -8.41 -4.31 -11.25
CA THR A 327 -7.41 -4.62 -12.30
C THR A 327 -6.23 -3.65 -12.34
N TYR A 328 -6.20 -2.64 -11.47
CA TYR A 328 -5.19 -1.60 -11.48
C TYR A 328 -4.13 -1.80 -10.41
N LEU A 329 -2.89 -1.55 -10.80
CA LEU A 329 -1.76 -1.38 -9.88
C LEU A 329 -1.44 0.11 -9.77
N TYR A 330 -1.40 0.61 -8.54
CA TYR A 330 -1.00 1.97 -8.22
C TYR A 330 0.38 1.96 -7.58
N PHE A 331 1.27 2.76 -8.11
CA PHE A 331 2.63 2.93 -7.61
C PHE A 331 2.79 4.34 -7.06
N LEU A 332 3.03 4.43 -5.76
CA LEU A 332 3.35 5.69 -5.10
C LEU A 332 4.87 5.79 -5.02
N ALA A 333 5.44 6.73 -5.73
CA ALA A 333 6.87 6.90 -5.84
C ALA A 333 7.30 8.25 -5.27
N GLY A 334 8.25 8.23 -4.34
CA GLY A 334 8.92 9.42 -3.82
C GLY A 334 10.23 9.65 -4.55
N TYR A 335 10.45 10.88 -5.00
CA TYR A 335 11.66 11.30 -5.69
C TYR A 335 12.33 12.46 -4.94
N ARG A 336 13.65 12.50 -4.99
CA ARG A 336 14.46 13.62 -4.55
C ARG A 336 15.04 14.33 -5.76
N ILE A 337 14.84 15.63 -5.83
CA ILE A 337 15.43 16.49 -6.87
C ILE A 337 16.78 16.94 -6.33
N ALA A 338 17.86 16.66 -7.05
CA ALA A 338 19.17 17.15 -6.71
C ALA A 338 19.23 18.64 -7.09
N GLY A 339 19.12 19.52 -6.12
CA GLY A 339 19.26 20.97 -6.29
C GLY A 339 20.61 21.45 -5.81
N ASP A 340 20.96 22.67 -6.23
CA ASP A 340 22.20 23.36 -5.85
C ASP A 340 22.25 23.49 -4.31
N HIS A 341 23.19 22.86 -3.71
CA HIS A 341 23.74 22.81 -2.33
C HIS A 341 22.89 23.23 -1.12
N SER A 342 21.67 23.79 -1.23
CA SER A 342 20.91 24.30 -0.09
C SER A 342 19.41 23.90 0.00
N SER A 343 18.80 23.37 -1.05
CA SER A 343 17.41 22.90 -0.97
C SER A 343 17.21 21.58 -1.70
N CYS A 344 16.93 20.52 -0.93
CA CYS A 344 16.56 19.24 -1.47
C CYS A 344 15.02 19.19 -1.48
N CYS A 345 14.41 19.26 -2.65
CA CYS A 345 12.96 19.12 -2.79
C CYS A 345 12.60 17.65 -2.98
N THR A 346 11.55 17.20 -2.29
CA THR A 346 10.96 15.89 -2.50
C THR A 346 9.65 16.02 -3.26
N MET A 347 9.39 15.07 -4.14
CA MET A 347 8.17 15.02 -4.95
C MET A 347 7.58 13.62 -4.88
N SER A 348 6.27 13.55 -4.66
CA SER A 348 5.53 12.29 -4.70
C SER A 348 4.70 12.22 -5.98
N MET A 349 4.83 11.12 -6.70
CA MET A 349 4.09 10.83 -7.92
C MET A 349 3.28 9.55 -7.78
N VAL A 350 2.18 9.48 -8.51
CA VAL A 350 1.38 8.27 -8.64
C VAL A 350 1.43 7.81 -10.08
N HIS A 351 1.77 6.53 -10.26
CA HIS A 351 1.66 5.85 -11.55
C HIS A 351 0.61 4.76 -11.44
N ARG A 352 -0.20 4.60 -12.48
CA ARG A 352 -1.21 3.53 -12.58
C ARG A 352 -0.89 2.62 -13.74
N PHE A 353 -1.01 1.32 -13.52
CA PHE A 353 -0.88 0.31 -14.55
C PHE A 353 -2.15 -0.55 -14.60
N ASP A 354 -2.76 -0.67 -15.78
CA ASP A 354 -3.93 -1.52 -16.00
C ASP A 354 -3.49 -2.91 -16.45
N THR A 355 -3.70 -3.92 -15.61
CA THR A 355 -3.33 -5.31 -15.92
C THR A 355 -4.25 -5.97 -16.95
N SER A 356 -5.42 -5.40 -17.22
CA SER A 356 -6.43 -5.91 -18.16
C SER A 356 -6.33 -5.30 -19.55
N ALA A 357 -5.68 -4.14 -19.70
CA ALA A 357 -5.55 -3.45 -20.98
C ALA A 357 -4.50 -4.11 -21.87
N THR A 358 -4.75 -4.11 -23.19
CA THR A 358 -3.79 -4.61 -24.18
C THR A 358 -2.86 -3.53 -24.72
N ASN A 359 -3.24 -2.26 -24.59
CA ASN A 359 -2.48 -1.10 -25.05
C ASN A 359 -2.60 0.05 -24.04
N ASN A 360 -1.59 0.92 -24.00
CA ASN A 360 -1.56 2.09 -23.11
C ASN A 360 -1.86 1.77 -21.64
N GLN A 361 -1.23 0.72 -21.13
CA GLN A 361 -1.45 0.21 -19.79
C GLN A 361 -0.98 1.18 -18.69
N TRP A 362 -0.03 2.08 -18.99
CA TRP A 362 0.53 3.02 -18.05
C TRP A 362 -0.11 4.39 -18.12
N GLU A 363 -0.42 4.93 -16.96
CA GLU A 363 -0.79 6.32 -16.74
C GLU A 363 0.06 6.91 -15.62
N THR A 364 0.53 8.12 -15.80
CA THR A 364 1.30 8.86 -14.80
C THR A 364 0.55 10.12 -14.48
N PHE A 365 0.24 10.32 -13.21
CA PHE A 365 -0.44 11.51 -12.73
C PHE A 365 0.59 12.57 -12.33
N GLU A 366 0.28 13.81 -12.63
CA GLU A 366 1.15 14.92 -12.25
C GLU A 366 1.33 14.96 -10.73
N PRO A 367 2.53 15.32 -10.26
CA PRO A 367 2.77 15.44 -8.85
C PRO A 367 1.85 16.51 -8.27
N MET A 368 1.21 16.19 -7.15
CA MET A 368 0.43 17.17 -6.44
C MET A 368 1.37 18.25 -5.89
N GLN A 369 1.09 19.50 -6.22
CA GLN A 369 1.71 20.63 -5.55
C GLN A 369 1.14 20.69 -4.12
N VAL A 370 1.91 20.28 -3.16
CA VAL A 370 1.59 20.37 -1.74
C VAL A 370 2.56 21.38 -1.12
N GLU A 371 2.03 22.29 -0.32
CA GLU A 371 2.86 23.12 0.53
C GLU A 371 3.68 22.23 1.46
N GLY A 372 4.98 22.54 1.60
CA GLY A 372 5.90 21.77 2.42
C GLY A 372 6.55 20.57 1.71
N GLU A 373 7.44 19.91 2.43
CA GLU A 373 8.21 18.76 1.96
C GLU A 373 7.63 17.47 2.53
N ARG A 374 7.36 16.47 1.66
CA ARG A 374 6.84 15.17 2.05
C ARG A 374 7.73 14.04 1.56
N GLU A 375 8.14 13.18 2.47
CA GLU A 375 8.87 11.95 2.16
C GLU A 375 8.04 10.74 2.55
N LEU A 376 7.75 9.86 1.59
CA LEU A 376 7.00 8.61 1.82
C LEU A 376 7.81 7.67 2.72
N CYS A 377 7.19 7.20 3.82
CA CYS A 377 7.91 6.50 4.88
C CYS A 377 7.97 4.98 4.74
N SER A 378 7.12 4.32 3.96
CA SER A 378 7.11 2.86 3.81
C SER A 378 5.98 2.40 2.90
N HIS A 379 5.25 1.37 3.35
CA HIS A 379 4.15 0.76 2.62
C HIS A 379 2.87 1.61 2.65
N CYS A 380 1.98 1.31 1.72
CA CYS A 380 0.62 1.81 1.68
C CYS A 380 -0.38 0.68 1.88
N CYS A 381 -1.62 1.01 2.19
CA CYS A 381 -2.73 0.08 2.19
C CYS A 381 -3.95 0.67 1.48
N VAL A 382 -4.85 -0.21 1.04
CA VAL A 382 -6.10 0.16 0.37
C VAL A 382 -7.25 -0.06 1.32
N VAL A 383 -8.16 0.91 1.39
CA VAL A 383 -9.43 0.76 2.12
C VAL A 383 -10.57 1.01 1.16
N GLN A 384 -11.54 0.10 1.14
CA GLN A 384 -12.82 0.36 0.49
C GLN A 384 -13.64 1.28 1.39
N LEU A 385 -13.98 2.44 0.85
CA LEU A 385 -14.75 3.46 1.55
C LEU A 385 -16.24 3.11 1.53
N PRO A 386 -16.99 3.44 2.58
CA PRO A 386 -18.42 3.15 2.67
C PRO A 386 -19.28 3.92 1.67
#